data_c3698e584eb8a6aa30ff7830d287d03c
#
_entry.id   c3698e584eb8a6aa30ff7830d287d03c
#
_cell.length_a   1.000
_cell.length_b   1.000
_cell.length_c   1.000
_cell.angle_alpha   90.00
_cell.angle_beta   90.00
_cell.angle_gamma   90.00
#
_symmetry.space_group_name_H-M   'P 1'
#
loop_
_entity.id
_entity.type
_entity.pdbx_description
1 polymer ?
#
loop_
_entity_poly.entity_id
_entity_poly.type
_entity_poly.pdbx_seq_one_letter_code
_entity_poly.pdbx_strand_id
1 'polypeptide(L)'
;MLTIDQLSLQLPLYASWWKRDWATCLDEFSLTVFPGEVHAVVGASGAGKSLLAYAIMGLLPTPARLNGQLYYQGKPLNASRQRQLRGRELALIPQSLSALDPLVRTQRQVTWAAQRAGQPSAHAWHASQQALDHYQLDARAQQAYAHELSGGMARRVLTAMAHVSQAKLVIADEPSVGLDPHQRQRVLDALRELANQGKSVILITHDLRHALPIADRVTIMRDGKLVETAPACAFQGSGASLTNAYSQALWLALPDNAFATTAISRREQEAHVA
;
A
#
# COMPACT_ATOMS: atom_id res chain seq x y z
N MET A 1 15.11 5.65 1.50
CA MET A 1 14.62 6.23 0.25
C MET A 1 13.50 7.24 0.49
N LEU A 2 12.45 6.90 1.21
CA LEU A 2 11.44 7.82 1.74
C LEU A 2 11.60 7.93 3.25
N THR A 3 11.60 9.16 3.77
CA THR A 3 11.56 9.42 5.22
C THR A 3 10.38 10.34 5.51
N ILE A 4 9.59 9.96 6.47
CA ILE A 4 8.47 10.71 7.04
C ILE A 4 8.88 11.07 8.46
N ASP A 5 8.84 12.34 8.81
CA ASP A 5 9.26 12.85 10.09
C ASP A 5 8.13 13.64 10.75
N GLN A 6 7.60 13.11 11.85
CA GLN A 6 6.54 13.67 12.69
C GLN A 6 5.35 14.24 11.91
N LEU A 7 4.88 13.49 10.91
CA LEU A 7 3.80 13.91 10.04
C LEU A 7 2.46 13.93 10.77
N SER A 8 1.86 15.12 10.87
CA SER A 8 0.53 15.31 11.44
C SER A 8 -0.41 15.88 10.38
N LEU A 9 -1.59 15.29 10.25
CA LEU A 9 -2.62 15.68 9.28
C LEU A 9 -3.93 15.95 9.99
N GLN A 10 -4.52 17.11 9.72
CA GLN A 10 -5.87 17.45 10.15
C GLN A 10 -6.76 17.73 8.94
N LEU A 11 -7.97 17.21 8.98
CA LEU A 11 -9.02 17.45 8.00
C LEU A 11 -10.24 18.13 8.66
N PRO A 12 -10.98 19.00 7.94
CA PRO A 12 -12.15 19.66 8.50
C PRO A 12 -13.28 18.67 8.72
N LEU A 13 -13.87 18.72 9.90
CA LEU A 13 -15.17 18.11 10.19
C LEU A 13 -16.26 19.16 9.96
N TYR A 14 -17.19 18.84 9.10
CA TYR A 14 -18.37 19.69 8.89
C TYR A 14 -19.45 19.32 9.92
N ALA A 15 -19.20 19.66 11.20
CA ALA A 15 -20.15 19.36 12.28
C ALA A 15 -21.35 20.31 12.30
N SER A 16 -21.25 21.50 11.72
CA SER A 16 -22.32 22.49 11.61
C SER A 16 -21.96 23.51 10.54
N TRP A 17 -22.97 24.21 9.95
CA TRP A 17 -22.77 25.26 8.94
C TRP A 17 -21.86 26.40 9.43
N TRP A 18 -21.77 26.63 10.73
CA TRP A 18 -21.05 27.78 11.31
C TRP A 18 -19.71 27.45 11.99
N LYS A 19 -19.43 26.16 12.27
CA LYS A 19 -18.22 25.76 13.01
C LYS A 19 -17.45 24.68 12.25
N ARG A 20 -16.22 25.02 11.87
CA ARG A 20 -15.25 24.06 11.30
C ARG A 20 -14.40 23.51 12.44
N ASP A 21 -14.70 22.30 12.88
CA ASP A 21 -13.82 21.54 13.74
C ASP A 21 -12.78 20.79 12.87
N TRP A 22 -11.67 20.46 13.46
CA TRP A 22 -10.60 19.74 12.76
C TRP A 22 -10.37 18.37 13.39
N ALA A 23 -10.45 17.29 12.59
CA ALA A 23 -10.10 15.96 13.03
C ALA A 23 -8.64 15.69 12.76
N THR A 24 -7.91 15.24 13.76
CA THR A 24 -6.55 14.72 13.59
C THR A 24 -6.64 13.32 13.00
N CYS A 25 -6.11 13.16 11.78
CA CYS A 25 -6.12 11.89 11.03
C CYS A 25 -4.76 11.19 11.06
N LEU A 26 -3.67 11.96 11.17
CA LEU A 26 -2.32 11.49 11.46
C LEU A 26 -1.76 12.33 12.60
N ASP A 27 -1.04 11.69 13.53
CA ASP A 27 -0.50 12.34 14.71
C ASP A 27 0.95 11.89 14.92
N GLU A 28 1.89 12.82 14.61
CA GLU A 28 3.35 12.65 14.72
C GLU A 28 3.88 11.34 14.10
N PHE A 29 3.29 10.93 12.98
CA PHE A 29 3.63 9.67 12.31
C PHE A 29 5.01 9.77 11.67
N SER A 30 5.92 8.86 12.05
CA SER A 30 7.28 8.81 11.50
C SER A 30 7.57 7.44 10.90
N LEU A 31 8.14 7.40 9.69
CA LEU A 31 8.41 6.16 8.97
C LEU A 31 9.61 6.34 8.03
N THR A 32 10.44 5.31 7.92
CA THR A 32 11.50 5.24 6.91
C THR A 32 11.34 3.98 6.06
N VAL A 33 11.34 4.14 4.74
CA VAL A 33 11.26 3.06 3.76
C VAL A 33 12.55 3.02 2.94
N PHE A 34 13.13 1.83 2.83
CA PHE A 34 14.41 1.62 2.14
C PHE A 34 14.22 1.16 0.69
N PRO A 35 15.26 1.29 -0.17
CA PRO A 35 15.24 0.73 -1.52
C PRO A 35 15.13 -0.81 -1.48
N GLY A 36 14.36 -1.40 -2.38
CA GLY A 36 14.20 -2.85 -2.48
C GLY A 36 13.35 -3.49 -1.38
N GLU A 37 12.70 -2.67 -0.53
CA GLU A 37 11.90 -3.11 0.61
C GLU A 37 10.41 -3.10 0.26
N VAL A 38 9.69 -4.13 0.69
CA VAL A 38 8.24 -4.08 0.88
C VAL A 38 7.97 -3.73 2.35
N HIS A 39 7.54 -2.50 2.58
CA HIS A 39 7.16 -2.02 3.89
C HIS A 39 5.63 -2.03 4.02
N ALA A 40 5.09 -2.94 4.82
CA ALA A 40 3.67 -3.00 5.07
C ALA A 40 3.25 -2.00 6.15
N VAL A 41 2.20 -1.22 5.89
CA VAL A 41 1.51 -0.36 6.87
C VAL A 41 0.16 -0.99 7.15
N VAL A 42 0.00 -1.56 8.35
CA VAL A 42 -1.16 -2.35 8.75
C VAL A 42 -1.93 -1.65 9.87
N GLY A 43 -3.25 -1.67 9.80
CA GLY A 43 -4.11 -1.10 10.84
C GLY A 43 -5.58 -1.25 10.48
N ALA A 44 -6.46 -0.99 11.45
CA ALA A 44 -7.90 -1.04 11.25
C ALA A 44 -8.38 -0.06 10.16
N SER A 45 -9.58 -0.29 9.63
CA SER A 45 -10.24 0.68 8.76
C SER A 45 -10.40 2.02 9.51
N GLY A 46 -10.12 3.13 8.84
CA GLY A 46 -10.15 4.45 9.47
C GLY A 46 -8.87 4.85 10.22
N ALA A 47 -7.86 4.00 10.35
CA ALA A 47 -6.61 4.33 11.05
C ALA A 47 -5.74 5.43 10.38
N GLY A 48 -6.14 5.96 9.20
CA GLY A 48 -5.39 7.01 8.50
C GLY A 48 -4.46 6.52 7.38
N LYS A 49 -4.41 5.22 7.10
CA LYS A 49 -3.45 4.60 6.16
C LYS A 49 -3.52 5.19 4.74
N SER A 50 -4.71 5.30 4.15
CA SER A 50 -4.89 5.88 2.81
C SER A 50 -4.55 7.38 2.78
N LEU A 51 -4.81 8.09 3.89
CA LEU A 51 -4.42 9.50 4.02
C LEU A 51 -2.90 9.66 4.07
N LEU A 52 -2.17 8.70 4.66
CA LEU A 52 -0.72 8.65 4.58
C LEU A 52 -0.24 8.53 3.13
N ALA A 53 -0.85 7.61 2.33
CA ALA A 53 -0.55 7.50 0.90
C ALA A 53 -0.81 8.82 0.16
N TYR A 54 -1.95 9.45 0.41
CA TYR A 54 -2.30 10.73 -0.22
C TYR A 54 -1.39 11.88 0.23
N ALA A 55 -0.94 11.89 1.47
CA ALA A 55 0.04 12.86 1.95
C ALA A 55 1.38 12.72 1.21
N ILE A 56 1.91 11.51 1.06
CA ILE A 56 3.15 11.24 0.32
C ILE A 56 2.99 11.63 -1.16
N MET A 57 1.84 11.32 -1.75
CA MET A 57 1.55 11.62 -3.16
C MET A 57 1.17 13.08 -3.41
N GLY A 58 0.88 13.90 -2.38
CA GLY A 58 0.37 15.26 -2.53
C GLY A 58 -1.04 15.28 -3.16
N LEU A 59 -1.89 14.35 -2.73
CA LEU A 59 -3.27 14.16 -3.21
C LEU A 59 -4.31 14.36 -2.09
N LEU A 60 -3.92 15.01 -1.00
CA LEU A 60 -4.84 15.29 0.10
C LEU A 60 -6.01 16.18 -0.36
N PRO A 61 -7.23 15.94 0.16
CA PRO A 61 -8.35 16.83 -0.09
C PRO A 61 -8.07 18.23 0.48
N THR A 62 -8.62 19.25 -0.13
CA THR A 62 -8.53 20.63 0.35
C THR A 62 -9.84 21.08 0.98
N PRO A 63 -9.79 21.77 2.13
CA PRO A 63 -8.60 22.17 2.88
C PRO A 63 -8.03 21.04 3.75
N ALA A 64 -6.71 20.97 3.87
CA ALA A 64 -6.00 20.10 4.79
C ALA A 64 -4.91 20.89 5.53
N ARG A 65 -4.64 20.54 6.79
CA ARG A 65 -3.50 21.05 7.55
C ARG A 65 -2.49 19.93 7.70
N LEU A 66 -1.31 20.12 7.13
CA LEU A 66 -0.22 19.15 7.17
C LEU A 66 0.98 19.79 7.87
N ASN A 67 1.46 19.17 8.94
CA ASN A 67 2.67 19.52 9.67
C ASN A 67 3.65 18.34 9.61
N GLY A 68 4.92 18.58 9.99
CA GLY A 68 5.98 17.59 9.84
C GLY A 68 6.64 17.66 8.47
N GLN A 69 7.51 16.70 8.17
CA GLN A 69 8.33 16.75 6.97
C GLN A 69 8.34 15.42 6.22
N LEU A 70 8.38 15.52 4.91
CA LEU A 70 8.55 14.40 3.99
C LEU A 70 9.86 14.58 3.22
N TYR A 71 10.67 13.53 3.16
CA TYR A 71 11.90 13.51 2.37
C TYR A 71 11.88 12.33 1.41
N TYR A 72 12.25 12.58 0.18
CA TYR A 72 12.44 11.55 -0.84
C TYR A 72 13.83 11.66 -1.42
N GLN A 73 14.61 10.57 -1.33
CA GLN A 73 16.04 10.56 -1.72
C GLN A 73 16.84 11.68 -1.05
N GLY A 74 16.63 11.89 0.26
CA GLY A 74 17.32 12.90 1.05
C GLY A 74 16.93 14.34 0.78
N LYS A 75 15.98 14.61 -0.11
CA LYS A 75 15.52 15.97 -0.45
C LYS A 75 14.08 16.18 0.01
N PRO A 76 13.70 17.38 0.49
CA PRO A 76 12.33 17.68 0.88
C PRO A 76 11.33 17.37 -0.22
N LEU A 77 10.24 16.69 0.13
CA LEU A 77 9.16 16.29 -0.77
C LEU A 77 7.96 17.24 -0.61
N ASN A 78 8.10 18.46 -1.08
CA ASN A 78 7.03 19.47 -1.05
C ASN A 78 6.05 19.29 -2.22
N ALA A 79 4.94 20.05 -2.20
CA ALA A 79 3.86 19.95 -3.18
C ALA A 79 4.31 20.12 -4.64
N SER A 80 5.30 20.98 -4.91
CA SER A 80 5.85 21.15 -6.28
C SER A 80 6.59 19.90 -6.72
N ARG A 81 7.45 19.36 -5.85
CA ARG A 81 8.25 18.16 -6.14
C ARG A 81 7.35 16.92 -6.23
N GLN A 82 6.33 16.79 -5.38
CA GLN A 82 5.33 15.72 -5.51
C GLN A 82 4.67 15.71 -6.89
N ARG A 83 4.25 16.87 -7.39
CA ARG A 83 3.65 16.98 -8.75
C ARG A 83 4.61 16.58 -9.86
N GLN A 84 5.90 16.92 -9.75
CA GLN A 84 6.93 16.55 -10.74
C GLN A 84 7.22 15.06 -10.74
N LEU A 85 7.24 14.42 -9.56
CA LEU A 85 7.63 13.03 -9.39
C LEU A 85 6.47 12.04 -9.60
N ARG A 86 5.22 12.47 -9.46
CA ARG A 86 4.04 11.60 -9.68
C ARG A 86 4.01 11.03 -11.09
N GLY A 87 3.87 9.72 -11.19
CA GLY A 87 3.85 8.97 -12.44
C GLY A 87 5.21 8.84 -13.12
N ARG A 88 6.29 9.29 -12.46
CA ARG A 88 7.69 9.12 -12.90
C ARG A 88 8.50 8.33 -11.88
N GLU A 89 8.68 8.89 -10.68
CA GLU A 89 9.42 8.25 -9.58
C GLU A 89 8.51 7.79 -8.45
N LEU A 90 7.30 8.35 -8.34
CA LEU A 90 6.27 7.96 -7.38
C LEU A 90 5.05 7.41 -8.12
N ALA A 91 4.63 6.20 -7.80
CA ALA A 91 3.42 5.58 -8.33
C ALA A 91 2.47 5.20 -7.20
N LEU A 92 1.17 5.33 -7.44
CA LEU A 92 0.10 4.90 -6.55
C LEU A 92 -0.75 3.85 -7.26
N ILE A 93 -0.92 2.70 -6.62
CA ILE A 93 -1.96 1.72 -6.94
C ILE A 93 -3.08 1.97 -5.93
N PRO A 94 -4.16 2.64 -6.32
CA PRO A 94 -5.20 3.07 -5.38
C PRO A 94 -6.15 1.93 -5.04
N GLN A 95 -6.84 2.07 -3.92
CA GLN A 95 -7.88 1.13 -3.49
C GLN A 95 -9.04 1.08 -4.50
N SER A 96 -9.47 2.23 -5.00
CA SER A 96 -10.59 2.33 -5.94
C SER A 96 -10.16 2.03 -7.38
N LEU A 97 -10.92 1.18 -8.06
CA LEU A 97 -10.76 0.91 -9.49
C LEU A 97 -11.22 2.09 -10.37
N SER A 98 -11.93 3.08 -9.81
CA SER A 98 -12.33 4.31 -10.51
C SER A 98 -11.14 5.19 -10.94
N ALA A 99 -9.92 4.82 -10.53
CA ALA A 99 -8.70 5.43 -11.06
C ALA A 99 -8.42 5.08 -12.54
N LEU A 100 -9.02 4.01 -13.05
CA LEU A 100 -9.02 3.71 -14.49
C LEU A 100 -10.06 4.57 -15.20
N ASP A 101 -9.67 5.18 -16.32
CA ASP A 101 -10.58 5.95 -17.15
C ASP A 101 -11.59 5.00 -17.84
N PRO A 102 -12.90 5.15 -17.60
CA PRO A 102 -13.91 4.26 -18.17
C PRO A 102 -14.08 4.42 -19.68
N LEU A 103 -13.59 5.51 -20.26
CA LEU A 103 -13.74 5.85 -21.69
C LEU A 103 -12.51 5.47 -22.52
N VAL A 104 -11.46 4.94 -21.87
CA VAL A 104 -10.18 4.64 -22.51
C VAL A 104 -9.83 3.17 -22.36
N ARG A 105 -9.36 2.54 -23.45
CA ARG A 105 -8.95 1.15 -23.45
C ARG A 105 -7.74 0.91 -22.56
N THR A 106 -7.70 -0.26 -21.94
CA THR A 106 -6.67 -0.70 -20.99
C THR A 106 -5.25 -0.45 -21.47
N GLN A 107 -4.89 -0.96 -22.64
CA GLN A 107 -3.54 -0.81 -23.19
C GLN A 107 -3.16 0.67 -23.37
N ARG A 108 -4.11 1.51 -23.78
CA ARG A 108 -3.86 2.94 -23.95
C ARG A 108 -3.51 3.63 -22.63
N GLN A 109 -4.20 3.27 -21.55
CA GLN A 109 -3.94 3.82 -20.20
C GLN A 109 -2.55 3.43 -19.69
N VAL A 110 -2.14 2.16 -19.90
CA VAL A 110 -0.78 1.70 -19.54
C VAL A 110 0.27 2.40 -20.42
N THR A 111 -0.01 2.60 -21.72
CA THR A 111 0.87 3.38 -22.60
C THR A 111 1.06 4.82 -22.10
N TRP A 112 -0.01 5.47 -21.65
CA TRP A 112 0.08 6.83 -21.08
C TRP A 112 0.93 6.86 -19.78
N ALA A 113 0.87 5.83 -18.97
CA ALA A 113 1.72 5.72 -17.78
C ALA A 113 3.22 5.65 -18.18
N ALA A 114 3.56 4.88 -19.19
CA ALA A 114 4.92 4.78 -19.72
C ALA A 114 5.40 6.12 -20.36
N GLN A 115 4.53 6.79 -21.12
CA GLN A 115 4.84 8.11 -21.71
C GLN A 115 5.05 9.18 -20.63
N ARG A 116 4.23 9.19 -19.58
CA ARG A 116 4.40 10.09 -18.44
C ARG A 116 5.74 9.88 -17.74
N ALA A 117 6.24 8.65 -17.70
CA ALA A 117 7.58 8.31 -17.20
C ALA A 117 8.72 8.79 -18.12
N GLY A 118 8.40 9.33 -19.30
CA GLY A 118 9.37 9.86 -20.25
C GLY A 118 9.73 8.91 -21.39
N GLN A 119 9.05 7.78 -21.53
CA GLN A 119 9.30 6.85 -22.65
C GLN A 119 8.78 7.42 -23.97
N PRO A 120 9.53 7.33 -25.08
CA PRO A 120 9.04 7.69 -26.42
C PRO A 120 7.82 6.85 -26.80
N SER A 121 6.90 7.42 -27.59
CA SER A 121 5.59 6.80 -27.87
C SER A 121 5.66 5.38 -28.42
N ALA A 122 6.60 5.08 -29.31
CA ALA A 122 6.78 3.72 -29.85
C ALA A 122 7.23 2.73 -28.78
N HIS A 123 8.22 3.11 -27.94
CA HIS A 123 8.68 2.28 -26.83
C HIS A 123 7.60 2.11 -25.76
N ALA A 124 6.86 3.18 -25.44
CA ALA A 124 5.77 3.15 -24.47
C ALA A 124 4.66 2.15 -24.86
N TRP A 125 4.34 2.04 -26.14
CA TRP A 125 3.38 1.07 -26.63
C TRP A 125 3.87 -0.36 -26.42
N HIS A 126 5.10 -0.68 -26.83
CA HIS A 126 5.68 -2.02 -26.62
C HIS A 126 5.84 -2.36 -25.13
N ALA A 127 6.33 -1.43 -24.33
CA ALA A 127 6.45 -1.62 -22.88
C ALA A 127 5.08 -1.88 -22.24
N SER A 128 4.03 -1.18 -22.69
CA SER A 128 2.67 -1.41 -22.18
C SER A 128 2.16 -2.81 -22.53
N GLN A 129 2.39 -3.29 -23.75
CA GLN A 129 2.01 -4.63 -24.18
C GLN A 129 2.76 -5.69 -23.36
N GLN A 130 4.08 -5.59 -23.27
CA GLN A 130 4.89 -6.51 -22.47
C GLN A 130 4.46 -6.56 -21.00
N ALA A 131 4.16 -5.42 -20.38
CA ALA A 131 3.69 -5.39 -19.01
C ALA A 131 2.31 -6.03 -18.85
N LEU A 132 1.38 -5.81 -19.78
CA LEU A 132 0.06 -6.43 -19.74
C LEU A 132 0.15 -7.94 -19.93
N ASP A 133 1.01 -8.42 -20.84
CA ASP A 133 1.29 -9.85 -21.03
C ASP A 133 1.93 -10.46 -19.78
N HIS A 134 2.91 -9.80 -19.20
CA HIS A 134 3.56 -10.22 -17.94
C HIS A 134 2.55 -10.41 -16.80
N TYR A 135 1.60 -9.48 -16.68
CA TYR A 135 0.51 -9.58 -15.71
C TYR A 135 -0.67 -10.43 -16.20
N GLN A 136 -0.49 -11.25 -17.25
CA GLN A 136 -1.45 -12.22 -17.77
C GLN A 136 -2.80 -11.59 -18.12
N LEU A 137 -2.77 -10.44 -18.76
CA LEU A 137 -3.92 -9.79 -19.37
C LEU A 137 -3.92 -10.12 -20.86
N ASP A 138 -4.85 -10.94 -21.29
CA ASP A 138 -4.97 -11.40 -22.67
C ASP A 138 -5.31 -10.25 -23.64
N ALA A 139 -5.25 -10.52 -24.94
CA ALA A 139 -5.52 -9.52 -25.97
C ALA A 139 -6.92 -8.88 -25.85
N ARG A 140 -7.91 -9.63 -25.35
CA ARG A 140 -9.26 -9.12 -25.10
C ARG A 140 -9.24 -8.11 -23.95
N ALA A 141 -8.61 -8.43 -22.83
CA ALA A 141 -8.47 -7.56 -21.69
C ALA A 141 -7.66 -6.30 -22.02
N GLN A 142 -6.64 -6.40 -22.88
CA GLN A 142 -5.84 -5.26 -23.34
C GLN A 142 -6.66 -4.26 -24.13
N GLN A 143 -7.65 -4.74 -24.91
CA GLN A 143 -8.55 -3.91 -25.70
C GLN A 143 -9.84 -3.52 -24.97
N ALA A 144 -10.09 -4.07 -23.79
CA ALA A 144 -11.28 -3.80 -22.99
C ALA A 144 -11.23 -2.40 -22.36
N TYR A 145 -12.40 -1.86 -22.07
CA TYR A 145 -12.57 -0.68 -21.21
C TYR A 145 -12.58 -1.10 -19.74
N ALA A 146 -12.39 -0.14 -18.82
CA ALA A 146 -12.29 -0.44 -17.39
C ALA A 146 -13.53 -1.18 -16.83
N HIS A 147 -14.72 -0.84 -17.31
CA HIS A 147 -15.99 -1.46 -16.88
C HIS A 147 -16.21 -2.90 -17.42
N GLU A 148 -15.44 -3.32 -18.40
CA GLU A 148 -15.49 -4.68 -18.94
C GLU A 148 -14.53 -5.64 -18.24
N LEU A 149 -13.66 -5.11 -17.36
CA LEU A 149 -12.67 -5.90 -16.62
C LEU A 149 -13.26 -6.46 -15.32
N SER A 150 -12.86 -7.68 -14.95
CA SER A 150 -13.06 -8.14 -13.59
C SER A 150 -12.22 -7.31 -12.60
N GLY A 151 -12.59 -7.31 -11.30
CA GLY A 151 -11.82 -6.61 -10.29
C GLY A 151 -10.34 -7.00 -10.25
N GLY A 152 -10.05 -8.29 -10.41
CA GLY A 152 -8.67 -8.80 -10.48
C GLY A 152 -7.93 -8.35 -11.74
N MET A 153 -8.59 -8.29 -12.90
CA MET A 153 -8.00 -7.75 -14.13
C MET A 153 -7.68 -6.27 -13.98
N ALA A 154 -8.61 -5.47 -13.47
CA ALA A 154 -8.42 -4.04 -13.26
C ALA A 154 -7.26 -3.76 -12.28
N ARG A 155 -7.12 -4.55 -11.20
CA ARG A 155 -5.97 -4.45 -10.27
C ARG A 155 -4.64 -4.74 -10.98
N ARG A 156 -4.59 -5.76 -11.81
CA ARG A 156 -3.38 -6.08 -12.59
C ARG A 156 -3.03 -5.00 -13.60
N VAL A 157 -4.03 -4.33 -14.19
CA VAL A 157 -3.81 -3.14 -15.04
C VAL A 157 -3.17 -2.01 -14.24
N LEU A 158 -3.68 -1.70 -13.04
CA LEU A 158 -3.10 -0.67 -12.17
C LEU A 158 -1.66 -1.02 -11.77
N THR A 159 -1.37 -2.30 -11.52
CA THR A 159 0.00 -2.77 -11.24
C THR A 159 0.89 -2.66 -12.47
N ALA A 160 0.40 -3.00 -13.67
CA ALA A 160 1.13 -2.80 -14.92
C ALA A 160 1.44 -1.31 -15.18
N MET A 161 0.52 -0.40 -14.86
CA MET A 161 0.77 1.05 -14.95
C MET A 161 1.89 1.49 -13.99
N ALA A 162 1.92 0.96 -12.76
CA ALA A 162 3.01 1.22 -11.82
C ALA A 162 4.35 0.62 -12.29
N HIS A 163 4.32 -0.54 -12.93
CA HIS A 163 5.51 -1.20 -13.50
C HIS A 163 6.14 -0.35 -14.61
N VAL A 164 5.35 0.01 -15.63
CA VAL A 164 5.87 0.77 -16.81
C VAL A 164 6.25 2.20 -16.47
N SER A 165 5.73 2.76 -15.39
CA SER A 165 6.08 4.11 -14.92
C SER A 165 7.53 4.24 -14.47
N GLN A 166 8.26 3.12 -14.30
CA GLN A 166 9.63 3.08 -13.78
C GLN A 166 9.78 3.77 -12.41
N ALA A 167 8.66 3.90 -11.68
CA ALA A 167 8.67 4.50 -10.36
C ALA A 167 9.60 3.71 -9.42
N LYS A 168 10.37 4.45 -8.63
CA LYS A 168 11.26 3.89 -7.61
C LYS A 168 10.55 3.68 -6.28
N LEU A 169 9.45 4.41 -6.04
CA LEU A 169 8.56 4.23 -4.92
C LEU A 169 7.15 3.94 -5.43
N VAL A 170 6.63 2.77 -5.07
CA VAL A 170 5.26 2.34 -5.36
C VAL A 170 4.49 2.26 -4.05
N ILE A 171 3.34 2.91 -3.99
CA ILE A 171 2.42 2.84 -2.86
C ILE A 171 1.21 2.04 -3.35
N ALA A 172 0.90 0.94 -2.69
CA ALA A 172 -0.25 0.10 -2.99
C ALA A 172 -1.25 0.17 -1.83
N ASP A 173 -2.38 0.84 -2.06
CA ASP A 173 -3.41 1.04 -1.06
C ASP A 173 -4.50 -0.01 -1.24
N GLU A 174 -4.59 -0.96 -0.29
CA GLU A 174 -5.53 -2.09 -0.28
C GLU A 174 -5.61 -2.84 -1.63
N PRO A 175 -4.46 -3.23 -2.23
CA PRO A 175 -4.43 -3.69 -3.62
C PRO A 175 -5.14 -5.03 -3.83
N SER A 176 -5.39 -5.80 -2.78
CA SER A 176 -5.94 -7.15 -2.83
C SER A 176 -7.36 -7.29 -2.30
N VAL A 177 -7.98 -6.19 -1.87
CA VAL A 177 -9.35 -6.20 -1.34
C VAL A 177 -10.37 -6.62 -2.39
N GLY A 178 -11.28 -7.53 -2.01
CA GLY A 178 -12.34 -8.03 -2.88
C GLY A 178 -11.89 -9.04 -3.95
N LEU A 179 -10.66 -9.52 -3.88
CA LEU A 179 -10.13 -10.55 -4.77
C LEU A 179 -10.25 -11.95 -4.15
N ASP A 180 -10.49 -12.95 -4.99
CA ASP A 180 -10.35 -14.34 -4.61
C ASP A 180 -8.89 -14.67 -4.20
N PRO A 181 -8.64 -15.77 -3.47
CA PRO A 181 -7.31 -16.10 -2.95
C PRO A 181 -6.22 -16.16 -4.03
N HIS A 182 -6.53 -16.72 -5.20
CA HIS A 182 -5.57 -16.87 -6.28
C HIS A 182 -5.20 -15.52 -6.93
N GLN A 183 -6.19 -14.66 -7.18
CA GLN A 183 -5.97 -13.31 -7.72
C GLN A 183 -5.22 -12.43 -6.72
N ARG A 184 -5.56 -12.55 -5.43
CA ARG A 184 -4.87 -11.86 -4.34
C ARG A 184 -3.39 -12.19 -4.34
N GLN A 185 -3.05 -13.50 -4.33
CA GLN A 185 -1.65 -13.93 -4.31
C GLN A 185 -0.88 -13.35 -5.48
N ARG A 186 -1.43 -13.38 -6.70
CA ARG A 186 -0.79 -12.80 -7.88
C ARG A 186 -0.48 -11.32 -7.73
N VAL A 187 -1.39 -10.53 -7.15
CA VAL A 187 -1.16 -9.10 -6.92
C VAL A 187 -0.05 -8.88 -5.89
N LEU A 188 -0.03 -9.67 -4.83
CA LEU A 188 0.99 -9.60 -3.79
C LEU A 188 2.37 -10.02 -4.33
N ASP A 189 2.45 -11.11 -5.10
CA ASP A 189 3.68 -11.56 -5.74
C ASP A 189 4.24 -10.50 -6.71
N ALA A 190 3.37 -9.83 -7.46
CA ALA A 190 3.76 -8.74 -8.33
C ALA A 190 4.37 -7.55 -7.56
N LEU A 191 3.84 -7.22 -6.38
CA LEU A 191 4.42 -6.18 -5.52
C LEU A 191 5.79 -6.61 -4.96
N ARG A 192 5.95 -7.88 -4.55
CA ARG A 192 7.25 -8.42 -4.12
C ARG A 192 8.27 -8.39 -5.26
N GLU A 193 7.84 -8.74 -6.48
CA GLU A 193 8.69 -8.68 -7.66
C GLU A 193 9.21 -7.25 -7.93
N LEU A 194 8.34 -6.24 -7.83
CA LEU A 194 8.75 -4.84 -7.95
C LEU A 194 9.84 -4.48 -6.94
N ALA A 195 9.73 -4.95 -5.71
CA ALA A 195 10.75 -4.71 -4.69
C ALA A 195 12.05 -5.48 -4.98
N ASN A 196 11.99 -6.72 -5.46
CA ASN A 196 13.15 -7.50 -5.88
C ASN A 196 13.91 -6.85 -7.05
N GLN A 197 13.21 -6.04 -7.87
CA GLN A 197 13.80 -5.19 -8.92
C GLN A 197 14.43 -3.89 -8.36
N GLY A 198 14.50 -3.73 -7.04
CA GLY A 198 15.11 -2.57 -6.36
C GLY A 198 14.17 -1.40 -6.10
N LYS A 199 12.86 -1.52 -6.39
CA LYS A 199 11.87 -0.49 -6.05
C LYS A 199 11.53 -0.56 -4.57
N SER A 200 11.17 0.57 -3.97
CA SER A 200 10.56 0.59 -2.64
C SER A 200 9.05 0.43 -2.78
N VAL A 201 8.44 -0.45 -2.00
CA VAL A 201 6.99 -0.69 -2.01
C VAL A 201 6.43 -0.40 -0.63
N ILE A 202 5.43 0.49 -0.54
CA ILE A 202 4.60 0.65 0.65
C ILE A 202 3.30 -0.09 0.38
N LEU A 203 3.08 -1.17 1.12
CA LEU A 203 1.84 -1.93 1.08
C LEU A 203 0.93 -1.49 2.22
N ILE A 204 -0.15 -0.81 1.91
CA ILE A 204 -1.17 -0.43 2.87
C ILE A 204 -2.27 -1.49 2.85
N THR A 205 -2.56 -2.06 4.02
CA THR A 205 -3.64 -3.05 4.16
C THR A 205 -4.16 -3.12 5.60
N HIS A 206 -5.34 -3.69 5.77
CA HIS A 206 -5.86 -4.08 7.09
C HIS A 206 -5.62 -5.57 7.39
N ASP A 207 -5.13 -6.34 6.43
CA ASP A 207 -4.90 -7.78 6.58
C ASP A 207 -3.40 -8.09 6.73
N LEU A 208 -2.98 -8.25 7.98
CA LEU A 208 -1.60 -8.57 8.36
C LEU A 208 -1.15 -9.92 7.78
N ARG A 209 -2.04 -10.92 7.72
CA ARG A 209 -1.70 -12.27 7.23
C ARG A 209 -1.24 -12.25 5.78
N HIS A 210 -1.93 -11.47 4.95
CA HIS A 210 -1.60 -11.36 3.54
C HIS A 210 -0.38 -10.46 3.28
N ALA A 211 -0.06 -9.55 4.20
CA ALA A 211 1.12 -8.69 4.09
C ALA A 211 2.41 -9.43 4.46
N LEU A 212 2.39 -10.23 5.53
CA LEU A 212 3.59 -10.88 6.09
C LEU A 212 4.39 -11.72 5.09
N PRO A 213 3.79 -12.55 4.21
CA PRO A 213 4.56 -13.38 3.27
C PRO A 213 5.43 -12.59 2.30
N ILE A 214 5.09 -11.33 2.04
CA ILE A 214 5.80 -10.50 1.06
C ILE A 214 6.52 -9.30 1.67
N ALA A 215 6.23 -8.94 2.93
CA ALA A 215 6.81 -7.78 3.59
C ALA A 215 8.19 -8.10 4.19
N ASP A 216 9.09 -7.12 4.15
CA ASP A 216 10.35 -7.13 4.89
C ASP A 216 10.15 -6.55 6.30
N ARG A 217 9.36 -5.48 6.40
CA ARG A 217 9.01 -4.81 7.65
C ARG A 217 7.53 -4.47 7.68
N VAL A 218 6.98 -4.44 8.89
CA VAL A 218 5.58 -4.10 9.14
C VAL A 218 5.52 -2.95 10.14
N THR A 219 4.76 -1.92 9.81
CA THR A 219 4.36 -0.86 10.72
C THR A 219 2.91 -1.06 11.10
N ILE A 220 2.64 -1.21 12.39
CA ILE A 220 1.28 -1.22 12.94
C ILE A 220 0.85 0.23 13.18
N MET A 221 -0.31 0.58 12.63
CA MET A 221 -0.90 1.90 12.74
C MET A 221 -2.26 1.83 13.44
N ARG A 222 -2.49 2.71 14.41
CA ARG A 222 -3.75 2.84 15.13
C ARG A 222 -4.08 4.30 15.39
N ASP A 223 -5.31 4.72 15.08
CA ASP A 223 -5.83 6.05 15.38
C ASP A 223 -4.90 7.21 14.94
N GLY A 224 -4.35 7.09 13.72
CA GLY A 224 -3.42 8.07 13.15
C GLY A 224 -1.98 7.99 13.64
N LYS A 225 -1.67 7.12 14.60
CA LYS A 225 -0.34 6.99 15.20
C LYS A 225 0.39 5.72 14.75
N LEU A 226 1.71 5.80 14.72
CA LEU A 226 2.55 4.62 14.65
C LEU A 226 2.57 3.95 16.02
N VAL A 227 2.21 2.66 16.08
CA VAL A 227 2.27 1.86 17.32
C VAL A 227 3.63 1.17 17.42
N GLU A 228 4.04 0.47 16.37
CA GLU A 228 5.30 -0.27 16.31
C GLU A 228 5.70 -0.49 14.85
N THR A 229 7.02 -0.50 14.62
CA THR A 229 7.60 -1.01 13.37
C THR A 229 8.53 -2.17 13.70
N ALA A 230 8.27 -3.34 13.12
CA ALA A 230 9.05 -4.55 13.34
C ALA A 230 9.37 -5.25 12.02
N PRO A 231 10.45 -6.04 11.94
CA PRO A 231 10.68 -6.93 10.79
C PRO A 231 9.54 -7.96 10.70
N ALA A 232 9.18 -8.37 9.49
CA ALA A 232 8.08 -9.33 9.28
C ALA A 232 8.31 -10.66 10.03
N CYS A 233 9.55 -11.09 10.18
CA CYS A 233 9.91 -12.29 10.95
C CYS A 233 9.64 -12.18 12.47
N ALA A 234 9.37 -10.98 13.00
CA ALA A 234 8.96 -10.83 14.41
C ALA A 234 7.51 -11.32 14.66
N PHE A 235 6.71 -11.40 13.60
CA PHE A 235 5.33 -11.87 13.64
C PHE A 235 5.28 -13.39 13.49
N GLN A 236 5.75 -14.12 14.51
CA GLN A 236 5.76 -15.58 14.55
C GLN A 236 5.58 -16.11 15.96
N GLY A 237 5.13 -17.37 16.08
CA GLY A 237 4.90 -18.02 17.37
C GLY A 237 3.94 -17.21 18.25
N SER A 238 4.34 -16.99 19.51
CA SER A 238 3.58 -16.18 20.47
C SER A 238 3.68 -14.67 20.25
N GLY A 239 4.42 -14.21 19.26
CA GLY A 239 4.69 -12.78 19.06
C GLY A 239 5.64 -12.16 20.11
N ALA A 240 6.44 -12.98 20.79
CA ALA A 240 7.33 -12.51 21.86
C ALA A 240 8.41 -11.52 21.38
N SER A 241 8.70 -11.48 20.09
CA SER A 241 9.62 -10.51 19.48
C SER A 241 9.01 -9.13 19.23
N LEU A 242 7.69 -8.99 19.39
CA LEU A 242 6.99 -7.71 19.31
C LEU A 242 7.08 -7.01 20.66
N THR A 243 7.39 -5.71 20.66
CA THR A 243 7.62 -4.93 21.88
C THR A 243 6.34 -4.28 22.40
N ASN A 244 5.37 -4.02 21.51
CA ASN A 244 4.13 -3.35 21.85
C ASN A 244 3.00 -4.36 22.12
N ALA A 245 2.33 -4.23 23.27
CA ALA A 245 1.22 -5.11 23.66
C ALA A 245 0.06 -5.14 22.65
N TYR A 246 -0.22 -4.00 21.98
CA TYR A 246 -1.25 -3.95 20.94
C TYR A 246 -0.84 -4.77 19.71
N SER A 247 0.42 -4.70 19.28
CA SER A 247 0.95 -5.49 18.16
C SER A 247 0.89 -7.00 18.48
N GLN A 248 1.25 -7.39 19.70
CA GLN A 248 1.14 -8.78 20.17
C GLN A 248 -0.31 -9.25 20.17
N ALA A 249 -1.23 -8.43 20.73
CA ALA A 249 -2.65 -8.77 20.76
C ALA A 249 -3.24 -8.87 19.35
N LEU A 250 -2.86 -7.98 18.43
CA LEU A 250 -3.27 -8.01 17.02
C LEU A 250 -2.79 -9.31 16.34
N TRP A 251 -1.54 -9.70 16.57
CA TRP A 251 -0.96 -10.93 16.05
C TRP A 251 -1.69 -12.18 16.58
N LEU A 252 -1.89 -12.25 17.89
CA LEU A 252 -2.56 -13.39 18.53
C LEU A 252 -4.05 -13.49 18.17
N ALA A 253 -4.71 -12.38 17.85
CA ALA A 253 -6.12 -12.35 17.43
C ALA A 253 -6.34 -12.88 16.01
N LEU A 254 -5.29 -13.13 15.22
CA LEU A 254 -5.44 -13.73 13.89
C LEU A 254 -5.95 -15.17 14.03
N PRO A 255 -6.94 -15.62 13.22
CA PRO A 255 -7.60 -16.93 13.39
C PRO A 255 -6.63 -18.10 13.46
N ASP A 256 -5.59 -18.10 12.65
CA ASP A 256 -4.59 -19.19 12.60
C ASP A 256 -3.73 -19.27 13.89
N ASN A 257 -3.58 -18.13 14.59
CA ASN A 257 -2.81 -18.07 15.83
C ASN A 257 -3.68 -18.33 17.06
N ALA A 258 -4.97 -17.96 17.04
CA ALA A 258 -5.91 -18.22 18.11
C ALA A 258 -6.10 -19.74 18.34
N PHE A 259 -6.10 -20.55 17.29
CA PHE A 259 -6.17 -22.01 17.40
C PHE A 259 -4.88 -22.62 17.96
N ALA A 260 -3.71 -22.08 17.64
CA ALA A 260 -2.44 -22.54 18.18
C ALA A 260 -2.33 -22.30 19.71
N THR A 261 -2.81 -21.16 20.19
CA THR A 261 -2.81 -20.83 21.63
C THR A 261 -3.73 -21.75 22.43
N THR A 262 -4.89 -22.10 21.86
CA THR A 262 -5.84 -23.04 22.52
C THR A 262 -5.27 -24.47 22.61
N ALA A 263 -4.48 -24.89 21.62
CA ALA A 263 -3.84 -26.20 21.62
C ALA A 263 -2.68 -26.31 22.63
N ILE A 264 -1.95 -25.21 22.83
CA ILE A 264 -0.86 -25.13 23.83
C ILE A 264 -1.42 -25.17 25.27
N SER A 265 -2.46 -24.35 25.52
CA SER A 265 -3.10 -24.33 26.85
C SER A 265 -3.78 -25.69 27.24
N ARG A 266 -4.32 -26.43 26.25
CA ARG A 266 -4.83 -27.78 26.50
C ARG A 266 -3.71 -28.79 26.84
N ARG A 267 -2.57 -28.75 26.15
CA ARG A 267 -1.42 -29.61 26.43
C ARG A 267 -0.79 -29.32 27.79
N GLU A 268 -0.74 -28.05 28.20
CA GLU A 268 -0.24 -27.67 29.53
C GLU A 268 -1.21 -28.08 30.64
N GLN A 269 -2.52 -28.05 30.42
CA GLN A 269 -3.51 -28.56 31.38
C GLN A 269 -3.50 -30.09 31.49
N GLU A 270 -3.30 -30.82 30.39
CA GLU A 270 -3.18 -32.27 30.40
C GLU A 270 -1.87 -32.72 31.03
N ALA A 271 -0.77 -31.96 30.92
CA ALA A 271 0.51 -32.24 31.55
C ALA A 271 0.55 -31.96 33.08
N HIS A 272 -0.43 -31.18 33.59
CA HIS A 272 -0.56 -30.91 35.04
C HIS A 272 -1.52 -31.88 35.78
N VAL A 273 -2.19 -32.75 35.03
CA VAL A 273 -3.16 -33.74 35.58
C VAL A 273 -2.61 -35.18 35.50
N ALA A 274 -1.42 -35.37 34.92
CA ALA A 274 -0.69 -36.63 34.89
C ALA A 274 0.51 -36.59 35.86
#